data_d564187fa30ea9bf1c84e83db137851c
#
_entry.id   d564187fa30ea9bf1c84e83db137851c
#
_cell.length_a   1.000
_cell.length_b   1.000
_cell.length_c   1.000
_cell.angle_alpha   90.00
_cell.angle_beta   90.00
_cell.angle_gamma   90.00
#
_symmetry.space_group_name_H-M   'P 1'
#
loop_
_entity.id
_entity.type
_entity.pdbx_description
1 polymer ?
#
loop_
_entity_poly.entity_id
_entity_poly.type
_entity_poly.pdbx_seq_one_letter_code
_entity_poly.pdbx_strand_id
1 'polypeptide(L)'
;MKRVCLVILALCGIAVAGTATSLAAIDQELDPYDPERVHGYELRLDACEGMLEMLAGMPLEKRRCVTGLHPDRAPTIVAGAAILIEAMRACGLGSMTTSEHDILHGAAITAVSGANSGL
;
A
#
# COMPACT_ATOMS: atom_id res chain seq x y z
N MET A 1 -6.09 -9.98 -20.29
CA MET A 1 -5.05 -9.32 -19.50
C MET A 1 -5.58 -8.29 -18.52
N LYS A 2 -6.43 -7.34 -18.95
CA LYS A 2 -7.01 -6.35 -18.04
C LYS A 2 -7.84 -6.96 -16.89
N ARG A 3 -8.54 -8.06 -17.13
CA ARG A 3 -9.34 -8.74 -16.11
C ARG A 3 -8.46 -9.41 -15.05
N VAL A 4 -7.33 -9.97 -15.47
CA VAL A 4 -6.37 -10.58 -14.54
C VAL A 4 -5.73 -9.50 -13.67
N CYS A 5 -5.36 -8.36 -14.26
CA CYS A 5 -4.85 -7.22 -13.49
C CYS A 5 -5.86 -6.71 -12.48
N LEU A 6 -7.15 -6.61 -12.85
CA LEU A 6 -8.20 -6.19 -11.93
C LEU A 6 -8.41 -7.15 -10.78
N VAL A 7 -8.37 -8.45 -11.05
CA VAL A 7 -8.49 -9.48 -10.00
C VAL A 7 -7.26 -9.43 -9.08
N ILE A 8 -6.07 -9.33 -9.65
CA ILE A 8 -4.84 -9.20 -8.88
C ILE A 8 -4.87 -7.92 -8.06
N LEU A 9 -5.29 -6.79 -8.63
CA LEU A 9 -5.43 -5.52 -7.92
C LEU A 9 -6.43 -5.62 -6.78
N ALA A 10 -7.56 -6.28 -7.00
CA ALA A 10 -8.56 -6.45 -5.95
C ALA A 10 -8.02 -7.31 -4.81
N LEU A 11 -7.40 -8.43 -5.14
CA LEU A 11 -6.82 -9.33 -4.14
C LEU A 11 -5.63 -8.68 -3.43
N CYS A 12 -4.74 -8.03 -4.16
CA CYS A 12 -3.62 -7.30 -3.60
C CYS A 12 -4.09 -6.08 -2.82
N GLY A 13 -5.13 -5.41 -3.29
CA GLY A 13 -5.72 -4.28 -2.58
C GLY A 13 -6.24 -4.68 -1.20
N ILE A 14 -6.88 -5.85 -1.11
CA ILE A 14 -7.34 -6.38 0.18
C ILE A 14 -6.15 -6.80 1.05
N ALA A 15 -5.18 -7.49 0.46
CA ALA A 15 -4.05 -8.05 1.19
C ALA A 15 -3.03 -6.99 1.62
N VAL A 16 -2.86 -5.92 0.84
CA VAL A 16 -1.80 -4.93 1.06
C VAL A 16 -2.30 -3.51 1.32
N ALA A 17 -3.61 -3.32 1.52
CA ALA A 17 -4.16 -1.99 1.80
C ALA A 17 -3.51 -1.35 3.03
N GLY A 18 -3.30 -2.12 4.09
CA GLY A 18 -2.57 -1.66 5.27
C GLY A 18 -1.11 -1.37 5.00
N THR A 19 -0.49 -2.07 4.05
CA THR A 19 0.87 -1.78 3.59
C THR A 19 0.92 -0.46 2.84
N ALA A 20 -0.02 -0.21 1.94
CA ALA A 20 -0.06 1.04 1.19
C ALA A 20 -0.20 2.25 2.12
N THR A 21 -1.09 2.20 3.09
CA THR A 21 -1.26 3.28 4.06
C THR A 21 -0.02 3.45 4.94
N SER A 22 0.63 2.35 5.33
CA SER A 22 1.88 2.40 6.09
C SER A 22 3.01 3.04 5.28
N LEU A 23 3.18 2.65 4.01
CA LEU A 23 4.20 3.23 3.15
C LEU A 23 3.93 4.72 2.89
N ALA A 24 2.68 5.12 2.71
CA ALA A 24 2.32 6.53 2.58
C ALA A 24 2.68 7.33 3.83
N ALA A 25 2.46 6.77 5.01
CA ALA A 25 2.82 7.41 6.28
C ALA A 25 4.35 7.49 6.44
N ILE A 26 5.08 6.45 6.07
CA ILE A 26 6.54 6.42 6.13
C ILE A 26 7.14 7.46 5.17
N ASP A 27 6.62 7.52 3.95
CA ASP A 27 7.10 8.44 2.92
C ASP A 27 6.93 9.91 3.35
N GLN A 28 5.85 10.21 4.09
CA GLN A 28 5.58 11.54 4.64
C GLN A 28 6.15 11.76 6.04
N GLU A 29 6.76 10.73 6.63
CA GLU A 29 7.29 10.78 8.01
C GLU A 29 6.25 11.26 9.03
N LEU A 30 5.05 10.66 8.95
CA LEU A 30 3.94 11.07 9.82
C LEU A 30 4.07 10.50 11.24
N ASP A 31 4.21 11.39 12.21
CA ASP A 31 4.22 11.05 13.62
C ASP A 31 3.63 12.26 14.39
N PRO A 32 2.43 12.14 14.96
CA PRO A 32 1.56 10.96 14.95
C PRO A 32 0.93 10.68 13.59
N TYR A 33 0.42 9.47 13.44
CA TYR A 33 -0.26 9.04 12.23
C TYR A 33 -1.47 9.92 11.94
N ASP A 34 -1.58 10.41 10.71
CA ASP A 34 -2.67 11.30 10.29
C ASP A 34 -3.39 10.70 9.07
N PRO A 35 -4.60 10.15 9.28
CA PRO A 35 -5.36 9.54 8.19
C PRO A 35 -5.67 10.50 7.04
N GLU A 36 -5.87 11.78 7.33
CA GLU A 36 -6.19 12.77 6.31
C GLU A 36 -5.03 13.01 5.35
N ARG A 37 -3.79 12.90 5.85
CA ARG A 37 -2.59 13.03 5.03
C ARG A 37 -2.28 11.76 4.24
N VAL A 38 -2.72 10.62 4.72
CA VAL A 38 -2.57 9.34 4.02
C VAL A 38 -3.60 9.19 2.93
N HIS A 39 -4.84 9.60 3.22
CA HIS A 39 -5.92 9.52 2.24
C HIS A 39 -5.67 10.46 1.06
N GLY A 40 -5.72 9.91 -0.15
CA GLY A 40 -5.47 10.67 -1.36
C GLY A 40 -3.99 10.90 -1.68
N TYR A 41 -3.08 10.38 -0.86
CA TYR A 41 -1.64 10.50 -1.12
C TYR A 41 -1.22 9.68 -2.33
N GLU A 42 -0.47 10.30 -3.24
CA GLU A 42 0.09 9.60 -4.39
C GLU A 42 1.34 8.84 -3.97
N LEU A 43 1.24 7.52 -3.96
CA LEU A 43 2.34 6.63 -3.64
C LEU A 43 3.04 6.18 -4.92
N ARG A 44 4.27 6.61 -5.12
CA ARG A 44 5.02 6.35 -6.33
C ARG A 44 5.77 5.02 -6.25
N LEU A 45 5.89 4.35 -7.38
CA LEU A 45 6.61 3.07 -7.46
C LEU A 45 8.07 3.22 -7.03
N ASP A 46 8.76 4.27 -7.50
CA ASP A 46 10.14 4.51 -7.13
C ASP A 46 10.32 4.77 -5.64
N ALA A 47 9.39 5.48 -5.02
CA ALA A 47 9.38 5.69 -3.57
C ALA A 47 9.16 4.37 -2.82
N CYS A 48 8.27 3.52 -3.30
CA CYS A 48 8.03 2.20 -2.72
C CYS A 48 9.28 1.33 -2.79
N GLU A 49 9.97 1.34 -3.92
CA GLU A 49 11.21 0.57 -4.11
C GLU A 49 12.31 1.04 -3.14
N GLY A 50 12.46 2.35 -2.99
CA GLY A 50 13.41 2.93 -2.05
C GLY A 50 13.09 2.57 -0.60
N MET A 51 11.81 2.64 -0.22
CA MET A 51 11.37 2.25 1.11
C MET A 51 11.57 0.76 1.38
N LEU A 52 11.28 -0.09 0.40
CA LEU A 52 11.51 -1.53 0.54
C LEU A 52 12.99 -1.83 0.78
N GLU A 53 13.87 -1.21 0.00
CA GLU A 53 15.32 -1.37 0.16
C GLU A 53 15.78 -0.92 1.55
N MET A 54 15.30 0.22 2.01
CA MET A 54 15.60 0.72 3.35
C MET A 54 15.11 -0.23 4.44
N LEU A 55 13.86 -0.64 4.38
CA LEU A 55 13.24 -1.48 5.40
C LEU A 55 13.83 -2.89 5.43
N ALA A 56 14.12 -3.46 4.26
CA ALA A 56 14.72 -4.78 4.16
C ALA A 56 16.18 -4.80 4.64
N GLY A 57 16.86 -3.66 4.52
CA GLY A 57 18.26 -3.54 4.93
C GLY A 57 18.48 -3.35 6.42
N MET A 58 17.41 -3.20 7.21
CA MET A 58 17.54 -2.98 8.65
C MET A 58 16.97 -4.16 9.45
N PRO A 59 17.49 -4.42 10.67
CA PRO A 59 16.93 -5.45 11.54
C PRO A 59 15.55 -5.07 12.04
N LEU A 60 14.76 -6.07 12.45
CA LEU A 60 13.37 -5.88 12.90
C LEU A 60 13.26 -4.84 14.02
N GLU A 61 14.20 -4.83 14.95
CA GLU A 61 14.17 -3.87 16.06
C GLU A 61 14.24 -2.42 15.59
N LYS A 62 15.09 -2.15 14.59
CA LYS A 62 15.20 -0.81 14.00
C LYS A 62 13.97 -0.50 13.14
N ARG A 63 13.45 -1.50 12.46
CA ARG A 63 12.24 -1.35 11.63
C ARG A 63 11.05 -0.93 12.47
N ARG A 64 10.94 -1.43 13.70
CA ARG A 64 9.88 -1.05 14.63
C ARG A 64 9.93 0.42 15.04
N CYS A 65 11.08 1.06 14.87
CA CYS A 65 11.28 2.48 15.22
C CYS A 65 11.14 3.42 14.03
N VAL A 66 10.79 2.93 12.84
CA VAL A 66 10.66 3.77 11.65
C VAL A 66 9.46 4.72 11.82
N THR A 67 9.71 6.01 11.60
CA THR A 67 8.67 7.03 11.69
C THR A 67 7.57 6.77 10.66
N GLY A 68 6.34 6.76 11.11
CA GLY A 68 5.17 6.49 10.27
C GLY A 68 4.77 5.03 10.21
N LEU A 69 5.61 4.12 10.70
CA LEU A 69 5.32 2.69 10.70
C LEU A 69 4.86 2.23 12.09
N HIS A 70 3.67 1.63 12.14
CA HIS A 70 3.20 1.04 13.39
C HIS A 70 4.08 -0.18 13.73
N PRO A 71 4.57 -0.30 14.99
CA PRO A 71 5.47 -1.40 15.36
C PRO A 71 4.94 -2.79 15.06
N ASP A 72 3.64 -3.00 15.19
CA ASP A 72 3.01 -4.30 14.92
C ASP A 72 3.06 -4.71 13.44
N ARG A 73 3.25 -3.75 12.55
CA ARG A 73 3.37 -4.00 11.10
C ARG A 73 4.80 -4.22 10.65
N ALA A 74 5.79 -3.91 11.51
CA ALA A 74 7.19 -4.04 11.16
C ALA A 74 7.58 -5.44 10.67
N PRO A 75 7.07 -6.55 11.25
CA PRO A 75 7.43 -7.89 10.77
C PRO A 75 6.95 -8.20 9.35
N THR A 76 5.84 -7.60 8.92
CA THR A 76 5.18 -7.94 7.65
C THR A 76 5.35 -6.88 6.56
N ILE A 77 5.84 -5.69 6.92
CA ILE A 77 5.90 -4.56 5.97
C ILE A 77 6.79 -4.85 4.76
N VAL A 78 7.89 -5.56 4.94
CA VAL A 78 8.81 -5.88 3.84
C VAL A 78 8.12 -6.79 2.82
N ALA A 79 7.48 -7.84 3.29
CA ALA A 79 6.74 -8.75 2.40
C ALA A 79 5.58 -8.03 1.71
N GLY A 80 4.84 -7.22 2.45
CA GLY A 80 3.74 -6.44 1.90
C GLY A 80 4.21 -5.44 0.85
N ALA A 81 5.30 -4.74 1.11
CA ALA A 81 5.89 -3.80 0.16
C ALA A 81 6.35 -4.50 -1.11
N ALA A 82 6.98 -5.66 -0.99
CA ALA A 82 7.41 -6.45 -2.14
C ALA A 82 6.22 -6.88 -3.01
N ILE A 83 5.14 -7.34 -2.39
CA ILE A 83 3.91 -7.72 -3.10
C ILE A 83 3.30 -6.51 -3.81
N LEU A 84 3.22 -5.38 -3.13
CA LEU A 84 2.66 -4.15 -3.70
C LEU A 84 3.47 -3.69 -4.91
N ILE A 85 4.79 -3.68 -4.81
CA ILE A 85 5.68 -3.29 -5.90
C ILE A 85 5.49 -4.22 -7.11
N GLU A 86 5.46 -5.52 -6.89
CA GLU A 86 5.23 -6.48 -7.96
C GLU A 86 3.87 -6.31 -8.62
N ALA A 87 2.83 -6.04 -7.83
CA ALA A 87 1.50 -5.75 -8.36
C ALA A 87 1.51 -4.49 -9.23
N MET A 88 2.16 -3.43 -8.77
CA MET A 88 2.28 -2.18 -9.54
C MET A 88 3.03 -2.41 -10.85
N ARG A 89 4.12 -3.16 -10.83
CA ARG A 89 4.89 -3.50 -12.03
C ARG A 89 4.07 -4.32 -13.00
N ALA A 90 3.37 -5.33 -12.50
CA ALA A 90 2.53 -6.20 -13.33
C ALA A 90 1.42 -5.44 -14.03
N CYS A 91 0.88 -4.40 -13.38
CA CYS A 91 -0.18 -3.56 -13.95
C CYS A 91 0.35 -2.34 -14.70
N GLY A 92 1.66 -2.15 -14.77
CA GLY A 92 2.27 -1.01 -15.44
C GLY A 92 2.01 0.32 -14.73
N LEU A 93 1.83 0.31 -13.41
CA LEU A 93 1.54 1.50 -12.63
C LEU A 93 2.83 2.14 -12.12
N GLY A 94 3.02 3.42 -12.41
CA GLY A 94 4.12 4.22 -11.84
C GLY A 94 3.77 4.84 -10.51
N SER A 95 2.49 4.90 -10.17
CA SER A 95 1.99 5.42 -8.91
C SER A 95 0.60 4.89 -8.62
N MET A 96 0.15 5.06 -7.38
CA MET A 96 -1.22 4.74 -6.97
C MET A 96 -1.68 5.73 -5.91
N THR A 97 -2.98 5.97 -5.85
CA THR A 97 -3.56 6.81 -4.81
C THR A 97 -3.94 5.96 -3.60
N THR A 98 -3.45 6.35 -2.44
CA THR A 98 -3.71 5.65 -1.19
C THR A 98 -5.08 6.04 -0.63
N SER A 99 -5.83 5.07 -0.11
CA SER A 99 -7.10 5.29 0.54
C SER A 99 -7.03 4.86 2.00
N GLU A 100 -7.43 5.76 2.89
CA GLU A 100 -7.51 5.49 4.33
C GLU A 100 -8.89 5.00 4.76
N HIS A 101 -9.85 4.95 3.85
CA HIS A 101 -11.16 4.40 4.18
C HIS A 101 -11.03 2.94 4.59
N ASP A 102 -11.97 2.48 5.43
CA ASP A 102 -12.02 1.11 5.88
C ASP A 102 -11.72 0.15 4.73
N ILE A 103 -10.79 -0.77 4.94
CA ILE A 103 -10.35 -1.73 3.94
C ILE A 103 -11.54 -2.52 3.38
N LEU A 104 -12.44 -2.95 4.25
CA LEU A 104 -13.65 -3.67 3.85
C LEU A 104 -14.58 -2.77 3.05
N HIS A 105 -14.71 -1.50 3.45
CA HIS A 105 -15.50 -0.52 2.74
C HIS A 105 -14.88 -0.21 1.38
N GLY A 106 -13.58 0.01 1.33
CA GLY A 106 -12.85 0.25 0.09
C GLY A 106 -12.94 -0.93 -0.87
N ALA A 107 -12.77 -2.15 -0.37
CA ALA A 107 -12.90 -3.36 -1.17
C ALA A 107 -14.33 -3.55 -1.68
N ALA A 108 -15.34 -3.28 -0.84
CA ALA A 108 -16.75 -3.37 -1.23
C ALA A 108 -17.09 -2.33 -2.30
N ILE A 109 -16.63 -1.08 -2.14
CA ILE A 109 -16.85 -0.03 -3.13
C ILE A 109 -16.18 -0.39 -4.45
N THR A 110 -14.95 -0.88 -4.41
CA THR A 110 -14.23 -1.29 -5.61
C THR A 110 -14.95 -2.44 -6.32
N ALA A 111 -15.45 -3.42 -5.58
CA ALA A 111 -16.20 -4.53 -6.15
C ALA A 111 -17.51 -4.05 -6.78
N VAL A 112 -18.26 -3.18 -6.10
CA VAL A 112 -19.50 -2.61 -6.60
C VAL A 112 -19.25 -1.70 -7.80
N SER A 113 -18.27 -0.83 -7.72
CA SER A 113 -17.87 0.05 -8.83
C SER A 113 -17.39 -0.76 -10.03
N GLY A 114 -16.64 -1.83 -9.79
CA GLY A 114 -16.21 -2.76 -10.83
C GLY A 114 -17.39 -3.44 -11.52
N ALA A 115 -18.36 -3.87 -10.74
CA ALA A 115 -19.59 -4.46 -11.27
C ALA A 115 -20.44 -3.46 -12.05
N ASN A 116 -20.54 -2.22 -11.55
CA ASN A 116 -21.31 -1.16 -12.19
C ASN A 116 -20.57 -0.56 -13.39
N SER A 117 -19.28 -0.41 -13.32
CA SER A 117 -18.51 0.14 -14.45
C SER A 117 -18.17 -0.90 -15.51
N GLY A 118 -18.36 -2.18 -15.22
CA GLY A 118 -18.34 -3.24 -16.21
C GLY A 118 -19.60 -3.25 -17.08
N LEU A 119 -20.48 -2.38 -16.78
CA LEU A 119 -21.66 -2.12 -17.60
C LEU A 119 -21.31 -1.17 -18.76
#